data_752df93f9f4991e9af09312eeefd391b
#
_entry.id   752df93f9f4991e9af09312eeefd391b
#
_cell.length_a   1.000
_cell.length_b   1.000
_cell.length_c   1.000
_cell.angle_alpha   90.00
_cell.angle_beta   90.00
_cell.angle_gamma   90.00
#
_symmetry.space_group_name_H-M   'P 1'
#
loop_
_entity.id
_entity.type
_entity.pdbx_description
1 polymer ?
#
loop_
_entity_poly.entity_id
_entity_poly.type
_entity_poly.pdbx_seq_one_letter_code
_entity_poly.pdbx_strand_id
1 'polypeptide(L)'
;MTAFTPAFCPHPSCAGQARFAFQHKGHYWRRCDNRLVQRFRCKTCGHTFSTQTFRFDWRHRRPGITIDIFRGFVAKVTQRHMARSLKINRKTIALRLEQLGQHCEAFHRARLPLLRDQAEPWSFAFDEMETFEENRLHKPLTVPTLVHQTSMYVVDLEVGRLASRNRKKAVE
;
A
#
# COMPACT_ATOMS: atom_id res chain seq x y z
N MET A 1 -10.06 10.08 -23.63
CA MET A 1 -9.16 9.30 -22.78
C MET A 1 -7.74 9.61 -23.21
N THR A 2 -6.94 10.24 -22.38
CA THR A 2 -5.53 10.51 -22.67
C THR A 2 -4.77 9.19 -22.74
N ALA A 3 -4.03 8.98 -23.84
CA ALA A 3 -3.21 7.78 -24.01
C ALA A 3 -2.13 7.75 -22.92
N PHE A 4 -1.97 6.62 -22.24
CA PHE A 4 -0.94 6.44 -21.23
C PHE A 4 0.45 6.54 -21.86
N THR A 5 1.28 7.44 -21.35
CA THR A 5 2.69 7.59 -21.75
C THR A 5 3.57 7.22 -20.56
N PRO A 6 4.46 6.21 -20.68
CA PRO A 6 5.36 5.87 -19.59
C PRO A 6 6.38 6.98 -19.33
N ALA A 7 6.58 7.33 -18.06
CA ALA A 7 7.50 8.40 -17.66
C ALA A 7 8.95 7.89 -17.47
N PHE A 8 9.15 6.60 -17.22
CA PHE A 8 10.46 6.00 -16.95
C PHE A 8 10.48 4.50 -17.32
N CYS A 9 11.67 3.93 -17.41
CA CYS A 9 11.85 2.49 -17.57
C CYS A 9 11.71 1.78 -16.21
N PRO A 10 10.83 0.77 -16.07
CA PRO A 10 10.65 0.05 -14.81
C PRO A 10 11.81 -0.92 -14.47
N HIS A 11 12.81 -1.05 -15.34
CA HIS A 11 13.98 -1.88 -15.10
C HIS A 11 14.97 -1.13 -14.19
N PRO A 12 15.29 -1.61 -12.98
CA PRO A 12 16.05 -0.86 -11.99
C PRO A 12 17.46 -0.51 -12.45
N SER A 13 18.10 -1.36 -13.25
CA SER A 13 19.47 -1.15 -13.77
C SER A 13 19.51 -0.46 -15.13
N CYS A 14 18.44 0.26 -15.54
CA CYS A 14 18.43 0.94 -16.83
C CYS A 14 19.24 2.24 -16.78
N ALA A 15 20.31 2.32 -17.55
CA ALA A 15 21.14 3.54 -17.67
C ALA A 15 20.39 4.74 -18.32
N GLY A 16 19.27 4.49 -18.98
CA GLY A 16 18.48 5.50 -19.70
C GLY A 16 17.45 6.25 -18.87
N GLN A 17 17.52 6.23 -17.54
CA GLN A 17 16.53 6.90 -16.69
C GLN A 17 16.45 8.42 -16.94
N ALA A 18 17.60 9.08 -17.14
CA ALA A 18 17.67 10.54 -17.37
C ALA A 18 17.14 10.96 -18.77
N ARG A 19 17.20 10.06 -19.77
CA ARG A 19 16.72 10.30 -21.15
C ARG A 19 15.90 9.11 -21.61
N PHE A 20 14.78 8.88 -20.94
CA PHE A 20 13.94 7.74 -21.22
C PHE A 20 13.27 7.85 -22.59
N ALA A 21 13.53 6.87 -23.45
CA ALA A 21 12.88 6.72 -24.75
C ALA A 21 12.33 5.30 -24.91
N PHE A 22 11.15 5.22 -25.48
CA PHE A 22 10.45 3.95 -25.67
C PHE A 22 9.85 3.85 -27.07
N GLN A 23 9.48 2.64 -27.46
CA GLN A 23 8.67 2.34 -28.63
C GLN A 23 7.48 1.49 -28.27
N HIS A 24 6.37 1.66 -28.98
CA HIS A 24 5.21 0.78 -28.88
C HIS A 24 5.56 -0.61 -29.40
N LYS A 25 5.14 -1.66 -28.67
CA LYS A 25 5.40 -3.07 -29.02
C LYS A 25 4.09 -3.87 -29.11
N GLY A 26 3.05 -3.30 -29.73
CA GLY A 26 1.75 -3.94 -29.86
C GLY A 26 0.98 -4.05 -28.56
N HIS A 27 0.01 -4.94 -28.51
CA HIS A 27 -0.90 -5.14 -27.41
C HIS A 27 -0.99 -6.62 -27.03
N TYR A 28 -1.51 -6.91 -25.85
CA TYR A 28 -1.94 -8.25 -25.47
C TYR A 28 -3.27 -8.21 -24.71
N TRP A 29 -4.00 -9.30 -24.80
CA TRP A 29 -5.26 -9.46 -24.12
C TRP A 29 -5.05 -9.97 -22.69
N ARG A 30 -5.48 -9.21 -21.70
CA ARG A 30 -5.41 -9.60 -20.29
C ARG A 30 -6.71 -10.30 -19.90
N ARG A 31 -6.64 -11.61 -19.70
CA ARG A 31 -7.83 -12.46 -19.47
C ARG A 31 -8.53 -12.20 -18.14
N CYS A 32 -7.83 -11.80 -17.08
CA CYS A 32 -8.39 -11.68 -15.74
C CYS A 32 -9.37 -10.50 -15.57
N ASP A 33 -9.30 -9.49 -16.41
CA ASP A 33 -10.18 -8.32 -16.42
C ASP A 33 -10.66 -7.95 -17.83
N ASN A 34 -10.46 -8.88 -18.76
CA ASN A 34 -10.96 -8.81 -20.15
C ASN A 34 -10.56 -7.50 -20.85
N ARG A 35 -9.28 -7.12 -20.79
CA ARG A 35 -8.79 -5.84 -21.25
C ARG A 35 -7.60 -5.95 -22.19
N LEU A 36 -7.59 -5.11 -23.24
CA LEU A 36 -6.44 -4.93 -24.12
C LEU A 36 -5.39 -4.04 -23.42
N VAL A 37 -4.15 -4.52 -23.35
CA VAL A 37 -3.05 -3.86 -22.64
C VAL A 37 -1.94 -3.49 -23.61
N GLN A 38 -1.58 -2.21 -23.67
CA GLN A 38 -0.48 -1.71 -24.50
C GLN A 38 0.87 -2.14 -23.94
N ARG A 39 1.75 -2.63 -24.81
CA ARG A 39 3.15 -2.97 -24.50
C ARG A 39 4.10 -1.92 -25.04
N PHE A 40 5.20 -1.76 -24.32
CA PHE A 40 6.31 -0.86 -24.65
C PHE A 40 7.63 -1.61 -24.59
N ARG A 41 8.62 -1.07 -25.29
CA ARG A 41 10.02 -1.50 -25.20
C ARG A 41 10.90 -0.28 -24.94
N CYS A 42 11.74 -0.33 -23.92
CA CYS A 42 12.78 0.67 -23.68
C CYS A 42 13.81 0.63 -24.81
N LYS A 43 14.15 1.78 -25.37
CA LYS A 43 15.14 1.85 -26.44
C LYS A 43 16.57 1.66 -25.91
N THR A 44 16.83 2.00 -24.64
CA THR A 44 18.16 1.92 -24.04
C THR A 44 18.52 0.50 -23.60
N CYS A 45 17.70 -0.14 -22.76
CA CYS A 45 18.01 -1.48 -22.22
C CYS A 45 17.25 -2.62 -22.91
N GLY A 46 16.36 -2.34 -23.86
CA GLY A 46 15.56 -3.35 -24.56
C GLY A 46 14.46 -4.00 -23.72
N HIS A 47 14.35 -3.66 -22.41
CA HIS A 47 13.34 -4.24 -21.52
C HIS A 47 11.92 -3.97 -22.02
N THR A 48 11.07 -5.02 -22.00
CA THR A 48 9.67 -4.91 -22.42
C THR A 48 8.77 -4.82 -21.19
N PHE A 49 7.89 -3.85 -21.18
CA PHE A 49 6.92 -3.60 -20.11
C PHE A 49 5.58 -3.17 -20.71
N SER A 50 4.60 -2.89 -19.89
CA SER A 50 3.25 -2.52 -20.35
C SER A 50 2.61 -1.47 -19.45
N THR A 51 1.49 -0.91 -19.86
CA THR A 51 0.67 -0.03 -18.99
C THR A 51 0.33 -0.71 -17.66
N GLN A 52 0.22 -2.04 -17.65
CA GLN A 52 -0.08 -2.82 -16.47
C GLN A 52 1.06 -2.83 -15.44
N THR A 53 2.31 -2.69 -15.87
CA THR A 53 3.50 -2.67 -15.00
C THR A 53 3.45 -1.53 -13.98
N PHE A 54 2.83 -0.41 -14.32
CA PHE A 54 2.69 0.77 -13.46
C PHE A 54 1.40 0.79 -12.64
N ARG A 55 0.62 -0.28 -12.66
CA ARG A 55 -0.63 -0.36 -11.92
C ARG A 55 -0.44 -1.08 -10.59
N PHE A 56 -1.19 -0.66 -9.60
CA PHE A 56 -1.25 -1.34 -8.30
C PHE A 56 -1.61 -2.83 -8.42
N ASP A 57 -2.48 -3.18 -9.39
CA ASP A 57 -2.94 -4.55 -9.63
C ASP A 57 -2.03 -5.36 -10.58
N TRP A 58 -0.77 -4.93 -10.75
CA TRP A 58 0.22 -5.67 -11.54
C TRP A 58 0.40 -7.10 -11.00
N ARG A 59 0.40 -8.09 -11.91
CA ARG A 59 0.44 -9.53 -11.61
C ARG A 59 -0.73 -10.08 -10.78
N HIS A 60 -1.77 -9.30 -10.55
CA HIS A 60 -2.95 -9.81 -9.87
C HIS A 60 -3.81 -10.65 -10.81
N ARG A 61 -4.09 -11.90 -10.43
CA ARG A 61 -5.01 -12.79 -11.18
C ARG A 61 -6.47 -12.41 -10.98
N ARG A 62 -6.81 -11.81 -9.85
CA ARG A 62 -8.14 -11.32 -9.48
C ARG A 62 -8.01 -9.90 -8.92
N PRO A 63 -7.87 -8.88 -9.79
CA PRO A 63 -7.64 -7.50 -9.33
C PRO A 63 -8.83 -6.93 -8.57
N GLY A 64 -10.06 -7.28 -8.93
CA GLY A 64 -11.28 -6.76 -8.32
C GLY A 64 -11.43 -7.04 -6.83
N ILE A 65 -10.89 -8.16 -6.34
CA ILE A 65 -11.01 -8.50 -4.90
C ILE A 65 -10.24 -7.58 -3.97
N THR A 66 -9.32 -6.76 -4.48
CA THR A 66 -8.49 -5.88 -3.63
C THR A 66 -9.34 -4.84 -2.90
N ILE A 67 -10.34 -4.29 -3.57
CA ILE A 67 -11.27 -3.35 -2.94
C ILE A 67 -12.14 -4.03 -1.88
N ASP A 68 -12.56 -5.27 -2.10
CA ASP A 68 -13.36 -6.02 -1.12
C ASP A 68 -12.51 -6.36 0.11
N ILE A 69 -11.24 -6.70 -0.08
CA ILE A 69 -10.28 -6.90 1.02
C ILE A 69 -10.10 -5.60 1.81
N PHE A 70 -9.89 -4.47 1.13
CA PHE A 70 -9.77 -3.16 1.79
C PHE A 70 -11.02 -2.83 2.63
N ARG A 71 -12.21 -2.95 2.03
CA ARG A 71 -13.49 -2.73 2.74
C ARG A 71 -13.66 -3.67 3.93
N GLY A 72 -13.25 -4.92 3.77
CA GLY A 72 -13.28 -5.89 4.85
C GLY A 72 -12.39 -5.50 6.04
N PHE A 73 -11.19 -4.98 5.80
CA PHE A 73 -10.33 -4.49 6.87
C PHE A 73 -10.90 -3.25 7.56
N VAL A 74 -11.43 -2.30 6.81
CA VAL A 74 -12.12 -1.12 7.37
C VAL A 74 -13.31 -1.54 8.25
N ALA A 75 -14.04 -2.57 7.84
CA ALA A 75 -15.13 -3.17 8.60
C ALA A 75 -14.67 -4.14 9.73
N LYS A 76 -13.37 -4.20 10.03
CA LYS A 76 -12.77 -5.07 11.06
C LYS A 76 -13.02 -6.57 10.86
N VAL A 77 -13.26 -7.00 9.62
CA VAL A 77 -13.43 -8.41 9.28
C VAL A 77 -12.11 -9.15 9.37
N THR A 78 -12.09 -10.30 10.02
CA THR A 78 -10.85 -11.08 10.17
C THR A 78 -10.36 -11.66 8.84
N GLN A 79 -9.05 -11.82 8.67
CA GLN A 79 -8.45 -12.42 7.47
C GLN A 79 -9.02 -13.82 7.15
N ARG A 80 -9.31 -14.63 8.19
CA ARG A 80 -9.89 -15.97 8.02
C ARG A 80 -11.32 -15.91 7.46
N HIS A 81 -12.11 -14.97 7.94
CA HIS A 81 -13.47 -14.76 7.44
C HIS A 81 -13.46 -14.28 5.99
N MET A 82 -12.65 -13.27 5.68
CA MET A 82 -12.49 -12.79 4.30
C MET A 82 -12.02 -13.88 3.34
N ALA A 83 -11.05 -14.71 3.76
CA ALA A 83 -10.57 -15.82 2.93
C ALA A 83 -11.68 -16.80 2.56
N ARG A 84 -12.55 -17.13 3.52
CA ARG A 84 -13.74 -18.01 3.27
C ARG A 84 -14.78 -17.32 2.38
N SER A 85 -15.14 -16.07 2.69
CA SER A 85 -16.13 -15.31 1.96
C SER A 85 -15.73 -15.09 0.49
N LEU A 86 -14.49 -14.69 0.24
CA LEU A 86 -13.96 -14.42 -1.10
C LEU A 86 -13.47 -15.68 -1.83
N LYS A 87 -13.49 -16.83 -1.16
CA LYS A 87 -13.00 -18.13 -1.69
C LYS A 87 -11.55 -18.02 -2.20
N ILE A 88 -10.66 -17.49 -1.37
CA ILE A 88 -9.23 -17.34 -1.67
C ILE A 88 -8.37 -17.78 -0.50
N ASN A 89 -7.08 -18.00 -0.76
CA ASN A 89 -6.14 -18.36 0.29
C ASN A 89 -5.88 -17.17 1.24
N ARG A 90 -5.78 -17.45 2.55
CA ARG A 90 -5.45 -16.44 3.57
C ARG A 90 -4.12 -15.73 3.28
N LYS A 91 -3.11 -16.44 2.72
CA LYS A 91 -1.84 -15.83 2.29
C LYS A 91 -2.07 -14.71 1.27
N THR A 92 -3.04 -14.88 0.37
CA THR A 92 -3.40 -13.84 -0.60
C THR A 92 -3.96 -12.59 0.10
N ILE A 93 -4.79 -12.77 1.14
CA ILE A 93 -5.30 -11.65 1.95
C ILE A 93 -4.13 -10.91 2.62
N ALA A 94 -3.21 -11.64 3.27
CA ALA A 94 -2.05 -11.05 3.94
C ALA A 94 -1.17 -10.25 2.96
N LEU A 95 -0.84 -10.83 1.80
CA LEU A 95 -0.06 -10.13 0.76
C LEU A 95 -0.77 -8.87 0.23
N ARG A 96 -2.11 -8.91 0.10
CA ARG A 96 -2.87 -7.71 -0.30
C ARG A 96 -2.89 -6.65 0.77
N LEU A 97 -2.99 -7.05 2.04
CA LEU A 97 -2.90 -6.11 3.16
C LEU A 97 -1.55 -5.38 3.17
N GLU A 98 -0.46 -6.13 3.02
CA GLU A 98 0.88 -5.55 2.93
C GLU A 98 1.02 -4.56 1.76
N GLN A 99 0.58 -4.95 0.57
CA GLN A 99 0.59 -4.08 -0.62
C GLN A 99 -0.28 -2.82 -0.43
N LEU A 100 -1.45 -2.96 0.21
CA LEU A 100 -2.31 -1.83 0.54
C LEU A 100 -1.63 -0.90 1.53
N GLY A 101 -0.98 -1.45 2.58
CA GLY A 101 -0.22 -0.68 3.55
C GLY A 101 0.87 0.15 2.89
N GLN A 102 1.73 -0.48 2.06
CA GLN A 102 2.77 0.22 1.30
C GLN A 102 2.22 1.31 0.37
N HIS A 103 1.09 1.04 -0.28
CA HIS A 103 0.43 2.03 -1.15
C HIS A 103 -0.12 3.20 -0.35
N CYS A 104 -0.78 2.95 0.78
CA CYS A 104 -1.29 3.99 1.68
C CYS A 104 -0.15 4.83 2.26
N GLU A 105 0.95 4.21 2.64
CA GLU A 105 2.14 4.91 3.12
C GLU A 105 2.75 5.82 2.05
N ALA A 106 2.91 5.32 0.83
CA ALA A 106 3.41 6.13 -0.30
C ALA A 106 2.47 7.30 -0.62
N PHE A 107 1.16 7.06 -0.59
CA PHE A 107 0.14 8.10 -0.77
C PHE A 107 0.21 9.14 0.35
N HIS A 108 0.32 8.70 1.60
CA HIS A 108 0.46 9.56 2.77
C HIS A 108 1.69 10.46 2.65
N ARG A 109 2.88 9.88 2.38
CA ARG A 109 4.12 10.63 2.18
C ARG A 109 4.02 11.68 1.06
N ALA A 110 3.30 11.36 -0.03
CA ALA A 110 3.09 12.30 -1.13
C ALA A 110 2.14 13.44 -0.77
N ARG A 111 1.22 13.23 0.18
CA ARG A 111 0.23 14.23 0.62
C ARG A 111 0.69 15.10 1.78
N LEU A 112 1.56 14.58 2.62
CA LEU A 112 2.03 15.28 3.81
C LEU A 112 2.62 16.70 3.52
N PRO A 113 3.41 16.93 2.45
CA PRO A 113 3.88 18.26 2.12
C PRO A 113 2.77 19.27 1.83
N LEU A 114 1.62 18.82 1.30
CA LEU A 114 0.49 19.70 1.00
C LEU A 114 -0.16 20.29 2.26
N LEU A 115 0.03 19.68 3.42
CA LEU A 115 -0.40 20.25 4.70
C LEU A 115 0.50 21.41 5.13
N ARG A 116 1.80 21.37 4.78
CA ARG A 116 2.77 22.41 5.14
C ARG A 116 2.50 23.76 4.46
N ASP A 117 1.88 23.72 3.29
CA ASP A 117 1.60 24.91 2.48
C ASP A 117 0.32 25.64 2.93
N GLN A 118 -0.38 25.14 3.96
CA GLN A 118 -1.55 25.81 4.51
C GLN A 118 -1.11 26.93 5.47
N ALA A 119 -1.66 28.12 5.26
CA ALA A 119 -1.30 29.34 6.01
C ALA A 119 -1.83 29.38 7.46
N GLU A 120 -2.52 28.37 7.92
CA GLU A 120 -3.11 28.27 9.27
C GLU A 120 -2.07 27.83 10.31
N PRO A 121 -2.15 28.28 11.55
CA PRO A 121 -1.26 27.82 12.61
C PRO A 121 -1.44 26.32 12.84
N TRP A 122 -0.32 25.61 12.84
CA TRP A 122 -0.31 24.16 13.03
C TRP A 122 -0.69 23.81 14.46
N SER A 123 -1.86 23.21 14.62
CA SER A 123 -2.33 22.67 15.88
C SER A 123 -2.46 21.14 15.77
N PHE A 124 -1.86 20.44 16.71
CA PHE A 124 -1.83 18.99 16.73
C PHE A 124 -2.49 18.44 17.98
N ALA A 125 -3.20 17.33 17.83
CA ALA A 125 -3.60 16.46 18.91
C ALA A 125 -2.75 15.20 18.89
N PHE A 126 -2.33 14.75 20.05
CA PHE A 126 -1.61 13.49 20.24
C PHE A 126 -2.47 12.58 21.11
N ASP A 127 -2.61 11.33 20.68
CA ASP A 127 -3.31 10.29 21.45
C ASP A 127 -2.54 8.96 21.33
N GLU A 128 -2.72 8.10 22.30
CA GLU A 128 -2.05 6.81 22.38
C GLU A 128 -3.08 5.69 22.58
N MET A 129 -3.21 4.85 21.58
CA MET A 129 -4.10 3.70 21.63
C MET A 129 -3.33 2.45 22.05
N GLU A 130 -3.72 1.86 23.17
CA GLU A 130 -3.21 0.54 23.54
C GLU A 130 -3.92 -0.60 22.81
N THR A 131 -3.16 -1.54 22.30
CA THR A 131 -3.64 -2.77 21.65
C THR A 131 -2.73 -3.95 22.02
N PHE A 132 -2.77 -5.03 21.28
CA PHE A 132 -1.92 -6.20 21.54
C PHE A 132 -1.70 -7.04 20.27
N GLU A 133 -0.56 -7.72 20.16
CA GLU A 133 -0.26 -8.62 19.05
C GLU A 133 -0.95 -9.98 19.18
N GLU A 134 -0.85 -10.61 20.35
CA GLU A 134 -1.47 -11.92 20.64
C GLU A 134 -2.39 -11.84 21.86
N ASN A 135 -1.89 -11.24 22.94
CA ASN A 135 -2.56 -11.17 24.22
C ASN A 135 -2.13 -9.88 24.94
N ARG A 136 -3.07 -9.21 25.61
CA ARG A 136 -2.84 -7.97 26.37
C ARG A 136 -1.78 -8.09 27.47
N LEU A 137 -1.60 -9.29 28.03
CA LEU A 137 -0.65 -9.51 29.12
C LEU A 137 0.76 -9.78 28.63
N HIS A 138 0.91 -10.46 27.50
CA HIS A 138 2.21 -10.92 27.01
C HIS A 138 2.83 -10.02 25.95
N LYS A 139 2.00 -9.49 25.05
CA LYS A 139 2.47 -8.67 23.92
C LYS A 139 1.60 -7.43 23.74
N PRO A 140 1.55 -6.55 24.77
CA PRO A 140 0.86 -5.28 24.61
C PRO A 140 1.61 -4.38 23.63
N LEU A 141 0.86 -3.64 22.84
CA LEU A 141 1.34 -2.68 21.86
C LEU A 141 0.75 -1.32 22.18
N THR A 142 1.47 -0.29 21.82
CA THR A 142 0.97 1.07 21.77
C THR A 142 1.01 1.60 20.35
N VAL A 143 0.02 2.43 20.00
CA VAL A 143 -0.06 3.11 18.72
C VAL A 143 -0.23 4.61 18.99
N PRO A 144 0.87 5.34 19.25
CA PRO A 144 0.83 6.78 19.30
C PRO A 144 0.42 7.34 17.95
N THR A 145 -0.50 8.28 17.97
CA THR A 145 -1.08 8.87 16.76
C THR A 145 -1.05 10.38 16.87
N LEU A 146 -0.49 11.04 15.87
CA LEU A 146 -0.45 12.49 15.74
C LEU A 146 -1.48 12.94 14.69
N VAL A 147 -2.39 13.82 15.08
CA VAL A 147 -3.48 14.30 14.22
C VAL A 147 -3.43 15.82 14.10
N HIS A 148 -3.53 16.33 12.90
CA HIS A 148 -3.74 17.76 12.66
C HIS A 148 -5.18 18.13 13.01
N GLN A 149 -5.37 19.01 14.02
CA GLN A 149 -6.68 19.26 14.66
C GLN A 149 -7.72 19.81 13.69
N THR A 150 -7.32 20.75 12.83
CA THR A 150 -8.27 21.43 11.94
C THR A 150 -8.79 20.50 10.84
N SER A 151 -7.92 19.72 10.21
CA SER A 151 -8.28 18.81 9.11
C SER A 151 -8.63 17.40 9.55
N MET A 152 -8.38 17.05 10.82
CA MET A 152 -8.48 15.68 11.36
C MET A 152 -7.62 14.67 10.58
N TYR A 153 -6.58 15.16 9.89
CA TYR A 153 -5.66 14.31 9.13
C TYR A 153 -4.64 13.67 10.07
N VAL A 154 -4.50 12.35 9.97
CA VAL A 154 -3.45 11.62 10.70
C VAL A 154 -2.12 11.94 10.06
N VAL A 155 -1.28 12.69 10.77
CA VAL A 155 0.02 13.17 10.28
C VAL A 155 1.07 12.08 10.40
N ASP A 156 1.03 11.35 11.52
CA ASP A 156 1.95 10.25 11.78
C ASP A 156 1.33 9.25 12.77
N LEU A 157 1.76 8.02 12.67
CA LEU A 157 1.46 6.96 13.62
C LEU A 157 2.60 5.95 13.64
N GLU A 158 2.89 5.43 14.81
CA GLU A 158 3.87 4.36 14.97
C GLU A 158 3.28 3.21 15.78
N VAL A 159 3.94 2.05 15.73
CA VAL A 159 3.57 0.90 16.55
C VAL A 159 4.75 0.55 17.45
N GLY A 160 4.58 0.78 18.75
CA GLY A 160 5.56 0.45 19.78
C GLY A 160 5.18 -0.83 20.54
N ARG A 161 6.18 -1.57 20.99
CA ARG A 161 5.98 -2.70 21.92
C ARG A 161 6.12 -2.21 23.35
N LEU A 162 5.15 -2.56 24.18
CA LEU A 162 5.19 -2.32 25.61
C LEU A 162 5.75 -3.55 26.33
N ALA A 163 6.30 -3.33 27.54
CA ALA A 163 6.76 -4.41 28.39
C ALA A 163 5.61 -5.39 28.73
N SER A 164 5.93 -6.67 28.81
CA SER A 164 4.95 -7.68 29.24
C SER A 164 4.39 -7.32 30.64
N ARG A 165 3.07 -7.35 30.76
CA ARG A 165 2.36 -7.15 32.04
C ARG A 165 2.31 -8.44 32.89
N ASN A 166 2.80 -9.55 32.35
CA ASN A 166 2.86 -10.81 33.11
C ASN A 166 4.16 -10.89 33.93
N ARG A 167 4.05 -10.66 35.25
CA ARG A 167 5.18 -10.68 36.18
C ARG A 167 6.02 -11.96 36.16
N LYS A 168 5.46 -13.12 35.72
CA LYS A 168 6.20 -14.39 35.63
C LYS A 168 7.11 -14.49 34.41
N LYS A 169 6.90 -13.67 33.38
CA LYS A 169 7.74 -13.66 32.14
C LYS A 169 8.64 -12.43 32.03
N ALA A 170 8.54 -11.48 32.94
CA ALA A 170 9.40 -10.30 32.97
C ALA A 170 10.79 -10.58 33.60
N VAL A 171 11.08 -11.82 33.97
CA VAL A 171 12.31 -12.25 34.66
C VAL A 171 13.15 -13.20 33.76
N GLU A 172 12.71 -13.50 32.53
CA GLU A 172 13.51 -14.14 31.47
C GLU A 172 13.93 -13.08 30.41
#